data_965fc2d76385eb97e34f30b0d5d64d97
#
_entry.id   965fc2d76385eb97e34f30b0d5d64d97
#
_cell.length_a   1.000
_cell.length_b   1.000
_cell.length_c   1.000
_cell.angle_alpha   90.00
_cell.angle_beta   90.00
_cell.angle_gamma   90.00
#
_symmetry.space_group_name_H-M   'P 1'
#
loop_
_entity.id
_entity.type
_entity.pdbx_description
1 polymer ?
#
loop_
_entity_poly.entity_id
_entity_poly.type
_entity_poly.pdbx_seq_one_letter_code
_entity_poly.pdbx_strand_id
1 'polypeptide(L)'
;MKNYLWQEGGGSIDAAIAEFTAGEDVVLVRQLFVFDIQATAAHVRGLQRIGIVSDSECDTLCRLLGELRAEFESGSFVLDERFEDGHSAIEVYLTEKAGPAGARVHTGRSRNDQVSVATRLYLKDRLAQLTGLCARIAQACLDKAE
;
A
#
# COMPACT_ATOMS: atom_id res chain seq x y z
N MET A 1 18.66 5.82 9.89
CA MET A 1 18.65 7.08 9.12
C MET A 1 17.39 7.08 8.29
N LYS A 2 16.53 8.10 8.39
CA LYS A 2 15.32 8.21 7.56
C LYS A 2 15.76 8.58 6.14
N ASN A 3 15.63 7.67 5.18
CA ASN A 3 15.85 7.94 3.76
C ASN A 3 14.51 8.29 3.12
N TYR A 4 14.22 9.57 2.98
CA TYR A 4 13.08 10.01 2.18
C TYR A 4 13.51 10.06 0.70
N LEU A 5 12.66 9.54 -0.20
CA LEU A 5 12.93 9.45 -1.65
C LEU A 5 13.29 10.79 -2.33
N TRP A 6 12.93 11.92 -1.71
CA TRP A 6 13.21 13.28 -2.22
C TRP A 6 14.44 13.94 -1.58
N GLN A 7 15.21 13.24 -0.73
CA GLN A 7 16.47 13.73 -0.18
C GLN A 7 17.64 13.54 -1.16
N GLU A 8 17.63 14.24 -2.27
CA GLU A 8 18.84 14.49 -3.04
C GLU A 8 19.66 15.56 -2.32
N GLY A 9 20.62 15.15 -1.49
CA GLY A 9 21.55 16.12 -0.90
C GLY A 9 21.93 15.99 0.58
N GLY A 10 21.61 14.86 1.25
CA GLY A 10 22.23 14.52 2.55
C GLY A 10 21.83 15.38 3.76
N GLY A 11 20.74 16.16 3.69
CA GLY A 11 20.20 16.90 4.82
C GLY A 11 19.32 16.01 5.71
N SER A 12 19.51 16.03 7.04
CA SER A 12 18.55 15.44 7.97
C SER A 12 17.35 16.39 8.12
N ILE A 13 16.12 15.88 7.95
CA ILE A 13 14.93 16.64 8.33
C ILE A 13 14.90 16.75 9.85
N ASP A 14 14.59 17.95 10.34
CA ASP A 14 14.34 18.18 11.75
C ASP A 14 13.20 17.26 12.22
N ALA A 15 13.38 16.63 13.37
CA ALA A 15 12.42 15.68 13.92
C ALA A 15 11.03 16.32 14.15
N ALA A 16 10.99 17.60 14.56
CA ALA A 16 9.75 18.34 14.76
C ALA A 16 9.02 18.59 13.42
N ILE A 17 9.76 18.85 12.33
CA ILE A 17 9.16 18.99 11.00
C ILE A 17 8.61 17.64 10.51
N ALA A 18 9.35 16.54 10.73
CA ALA A 18 8.90 15.22 10.36
C ALA A 18 7.63 14.80 11.13
N GLU A 19 7.55 15.11 12.42
CA GLU A 19 6.37 14.88 13.25
C GLU A 19 5.18 15.74 12.80
N PHE A 20 5.42 17.01 12.48
CA PHE A 20 4.38 17.91 11.99
C PHE A 20 3.83 17.49 10.61
N THR A 21 4.66 16.97 9.73
CA THR A 21 4.27 16.61 8.35
C THR A 21 3.67 15.21 8.22
N ALA A 22 4.18 14.24 8.97
CA ALA A 22 3.72 12.85 8.89
C ALA A 22 2.71 12.50 10.00
N GLY A 23 2.89 13.04 11.22
CA GLY A 23 1.98 12.86 12.35
C GLY A 23 1.52 11.40 12.56
N GLU A 24 0.21 11.22 12.75
CA GLU A 24 -0.42 9.89 12.88
C GLU A 24 -0.70 9.22 11.52
N ASP A 25 -0.39 9.86 10.40
CA ASP A 25 -0.71 9.36 9.06
C ASP A 25 -0.13 7.96 8.81
N VAL A 26 1.09 7.72 9.27
CA VAL A 26 1.73 6.39 9.14
C VAL A 26 0.92 5.30 9.86
N VAL A 27 0.29 5.62 10.99
CA VAL A 27 -0.54 4.67 11.75
C VAL A 27 -1.87 4.43 11.04
N LEU A 28 -2.49 5.49 10.53
CA LEU A 28 -3.77 5.42 9.81
C LEU A 28 -3.62 4.70 8.48
N VAL A 29 -2.54 4.95 7.76
CA VAL A 29 -2.21 4.32 6.48
C VAL A 29 -2.01 2.81 6.58
N ARG A 30 -1.68 2.26 7.77
CA ARG A 30 -1.60 0.80 7.96
C ARG A 30 -2.88 0.07 7.57
N GLN A 31 -4.04 0.67 7.78
CA GLN A 31 -5.32 0.08 7.38
C GLN A 31 -5.51 0.03 5.85
N LEU A 32 -4.86 0.92 5.12
CA LEU A 32 -4.92 1.01 3.66
C LEU A 32 -3.80 0.22 2.98
N PHE A 33 -2.75 -0.18 3.70
CA PHE A 33 -1.51 -0.69 3.12
C PHE A 33 -1.70 -1.94 2.24
N VAL A 34 -2.52 -2.88 2.69
CA VAL A 34 -2.85 -4.10 1.90
C VAL A 34 -3.56 -3.74 0.59
N PHE A 35 -4.42 -2.73 0.62
CA PHE A 35 -5.14 -2.26 -0.58
C PHE A 35 -4.23 -1.48 -1.52
N ASP A 36 -3.23 -0.77 -0.97
CA ASP A 36 -2.21 -0.09 -1.75
C ASP A 36 -1.30 -1.10 -2.48
N ILE A 37 -0.86 -2.16 -1.79
CA ILE A 37 -0.15 -3.28 -2.41
C ILE A 37 -0.98 -3.89 -3.55
N GLN A 38 -2.28 -4.11 -3.34
CA GLN A 38 -3.18 -4.64 -4.36
C GLN A 38 -3.32 -3.70 -5.56
N ALA A 39 -3.49 -2.40 -5.31
CA ALA A 39 -3.57 -1.37 -6.34
C ALA A 39 -2.28 -1.28 -7.15
N THR A 40 -1.15 -1.36 -6.46
CA THR A 40 0.18 -1.32 -7.08
C THR A 40 0.43 -2.55 -7.95
N ALA A 41 0.02 -3.75 -7.53
CA ALA A 41 0.11 -4.95 -8.36
C ALA A 41 -0.72 -4.83 -9.66
N ALA A 42 -1.90 -4.23 -9.58
CA ALA A 42 -2.72 -3.96 -10.77
C ALA A 42 -2.06 -2.93 -11.70
N HIS A 43 -1.44 -1.89 -11.14
CA HIS A 43 -0.72 -0.87 -11.89
C HIS A 43 0.51 -1.45 -12.61
N VAL A 44 1.31 -2.27 -11.95
CA VAL A 44 2.47 -2.98 -12.54
C VAL A 44 2.06 -3.77 -13.78
N ARG A 45 0.92 -4.48 -13.73
CA ARG A 45 0.37 -5.18 -14.91
C ARG A 45 -0.06 -4.19 -16.02
N GLY A 46 -0.52 -3.00 -15.64
CA GLY A 46 -0.79 -1.91 -16.60
C GLY A 46 0.48 -1.41 -17.27
N LEU A 47 1.55 -1.19 -16.51
CA LEU A 47 2.86 -0.77 -17.01
C LEU A 47 3.47 -1.82 -17.96
N GLN A 48 3.30 -3.11 -17.66
CA GLN A 48 3.72 -4.21 -18.52
C GLN A 48 2.98 -4.18 -19.88
N ARG A 49 1.66 -3.98 -19.88
CA ARG A 49 0.87 -3.91 -21.12
C ARG A 49 1.29 -2.76 -22.07
N ILE A 50 1.82 -1.68 -21.53
CA ILE A 50 2.31 -0.53 -22.31
C ILE A 50 3.83 -0.54 -22.51
N GLY A 51 4.52 -1.63 -22.13
CA GLY A 51 5.94 -1.85 -22.37
C GLY A 51 6.92 -1.07 -21.50
N ILE A 52 6.46 -0.45 -20.39
CA ILE A 52 7.34 0.25 -19.43
C ILE A 52 8.07 -0.77 -18.54
N VAL A 53 7.41 -1.88 -18.25
CA VAL A 53 7.94 -3.00 -17.45
C VAL A 53 7.86 -4.25 -18.34
N SER A 54 8.93 -5.03 -18.40
CA SER A 54 8.95 -6.30 -19.14
C SER A 54 8.12 -7.39 -18.43
N ASP A 55 7.82 -8.49 -19.13
CA ASP A 55 7.07 -9.62 -18.56
C ASP A 55 7.78 -10.19 -17.33
N SER A 56 9.10 -10.41 -17.41
CA SER A 56 9.89 -10.96 -16.30
C SER A 56 9.99 -9.99 -15.10
N GLU A 57 10.05 -8.68 -15.35
CA GLU A 57 10.00 -7.68 -14.28
C GLU A 57 8.61 -7.63 -13.63
N CYS A 58 7.55 -7.71 -14.43
CA CYS A 58 6.17 -7.75 -13.93
C CYS A 58 5.94 -8.95 -13.00
N ASP A 59 6.37 -10.14 -13.41
CA ASP A 59 6.25 -11.35 -12.59
C ASP A 59 7.04 -11.21 -11.28
N THR A 60 8.25 -10.68 -11.36
CA THR A 60 9.10 -10.44 -10.18
C THR A 60 8.44 -9.44 -9.23
N LEU A 61 7.99 -8.29 -9.73
CA LEU A 61 7.36 -7.26 -8.93
C LEU A 61 6.04 -7.75 -8.30
N CYS A 62 5.21 -8.48 -9.05
CA CYS A 62 3.97 -9.04 -8.53
C CYS A 62 4.22 -10.08 -7.43
N ARG A 63 5.25 -10.93 -7.57
CA ARG A 63 5.66 -11.88 -6.54
C ARG A 63 6.14 -11.16 -5.28
N LEU A 64 7.02 -10.16 -5.43
CA LEU A 64 7.53 -9.36 -4.30
C LEU A 64 6.42 -8.58 -3.58
N LEU A 65 5.43 -8.06 -4.30
CA LEU A 65 4.26 -7.44 -3.70
C LEU A 65 3.43 -8.45 -2.89
N GLY A 66 3.33 -9.69 -3.36
CA GLY A 66 2.71 -10.78 -2.60
C GLY A 66 3.49 -11.13 -1.33
N GLU A 67 4.82 -11.17 -1.40
CA GLU A 67 5.69 -11.38 -0.24
C GLU A 67 5.56 -10.24 0.77
N LEU A 68 5.61 -8.98 0.32
CA LEU A 68 5.42 -7.81 1.18
C LEU A 68 4.07 -7.85 1.91
N ARG A 69 3.01 -8.24 1.21
CA ARG A 69 1.70 -8.42 1.84
C ARG A 69 1.74 -9.48 2.94
N ALA A 70 2.31 -10.64 2.67
CA ALA A 70 2.42 -11.71 3.65
C ALA A 70 3.29 -11.31 4.86
N GLU A 71 4.42 -10.64 4.61
CA GLU A 71 5.30 -10.11 5.65
C GLU A 71 4.57 -9.07 6.52
N PHE A 72 3.76 -8.19 5.91
CA PHE A 72 2.96 -7.21 6.65
C PHE A 72 1.84 -7.86 7.47
N GLU A 73 1.10 -8.79 6.89
CA GLU A 73 0.01 -9.51 7.57
C GLU A 73 0.53 -10.38 8.72
N SER A 74 1.76 -10.92 8.62
CA SER A 74 2.43 -11.68 9.69
C SER A 74 3.11 -10.81 10.75
N GLY A 75 3.23 -9.50 10.52
CA GLY A 75 3.95 -8.57 11.39
C GLY A 75 5.47 -8.57 11.21
N SER A 76 6.01 -9.32 10.24
CA SER A 76 7.45 -9.35 9.93
C SER A 76 7.90 -8.07 9.24
N PHE A 77 7.03 -7.43 8.47
CA PHE A 77 7.23 -6.09 7.92
C PHE A 77 6.39 -5.10 8.72
N VAL A 78 7.06 -4.09 9.28
CA VAL A 78 6.41 -3.04 10.07
C VAL A 78 6.45 -1.73 9.28
N LEU A 79 5.26 -1.20 9.00
CA LEU A 79 5.12 0.15 8.47
C LEU A 79 5.24 1.13 9.65
N ASP A 80 6.38 1.76 9.77
CA ASP A 80 6.72 2.69 10.85
C ASP A 80 7.29 4.01 10.32
N GLU A 81 7.75 4.85 11.21
CA GLU A 81 8.30 6.18 10.91
C GLU A 81 9.56 6.20 10.01
N ARG A 82 10.10 5.03 9.64
CA ARG A 82 11.20 4.93 8.65
C ARG A 82 10.73 5.31 7.27
N PHE A 83 9.43 5.18 7.02
CA PHE A 83 8.77 5.50 5.76
C PHE A 83 7.94 6.78 5.91
N GLU A 84 7.80 7.53 4.84
CA GLU A 84 6.94 8.71 4.81
C GLU A 84 5.46 8.29 4.76
N ASP A 85 5.17 7.23 3.98
CA ASP A 85 3.84 6.66 3.81
C ASP A 85 3.93 5.21 3.28
N GLY A 86 2.78 4.58 3.02
CA GLY A 86 2.71 3.22 2.46
C GLY A 86 3.30 3.12 1.06
N HIS A 87 3.16 4.16 0.24
CA HIS A 87 3.66 4.15 -1.14
C HIS A 87 5.18 4.16 -1.19
N SER A 88 5.81 4.99 -0.35
CA SER A 88 7.27 5.01 -0.21
C SER A 88 7.80 3.70 0.36
N ALA A 89 7.08 3.08 1.30
CA ALA A 89 7.45 1.77 1.84
C ALA A 89 7.44 0.68 0.75
N ILE A 90 6.42 0.66 -0.11
CA ILE A 90 6.34 -0.27 -1.26
C ILE A 90 7.50 -0.03 -2.22
N GLU A 91 7.79 1.22 -2.57
CA GLU A 91 8.87 1.55 -3.52
C GLU A 91 10.24 1.16 -2.96
N VAL A 92 10.52 1.47 -1.70
CA VAL A 92 11.79 1.09 -1.03
C VAL A 92 11.93 -0.43 -1.04
N TYR A 93 10.91 -1.18 -0.59
CA TYR A 93 10.94 -2.64 -0.54
C TYR A 93 11.21 -3.27 -1.93
N LEU A 94 10.53 -2.77 -2.96
CA LEU A 94 10.71 -3.27 -4.31
C LEU A 94 12.05 -2.86 -4.92
N THR A 95 12.52 -1.66 -4.63
CA THR A 95 13.83 -1.18 -5.14
C THR A 95 14.98 -1.94 -4.50
N GLU A 96 14.91 -2.26 -3.22
CA GLU A 96 15.91 -3.08 -2.55
C GLU A 96 16.00 -4.51 -3.12
N LYS A 97 14.85 -5.11 -3.48
CA LYS A 97 14.78 -6.51 -3.95
C LYS A 97 14.85 -6.67 -5.47
N ALA A 98 14.41 -5.68 -6.26
CA ALA A 98 14.33 -5.73 -7.72
C ALA A 98 15.10 -4.62 -8.43
N GLY A 99 15.83 -3.77 -7.69
CA GLY A 99 16.66 -2.70 -8.25
C GLY A 99 15.86 -1.72 -9.11
N PRO A 100 16.35 -1.37 -10.33
CA PRO A 100 15.72 -0.35 -11.18
C PRO A 100 14.26 -0.65 -11.57
N ALA A 101 13.84 -1.92 -11.58
CA ALA A 101 12.45 -2.29 -11.84
C ALA A 101 11.53 -1.84 -10.72
N GLY A 102 11.98 -1.97 -9.46
CA GLY A 102 11.27 -1.48 -8.28
C GLY A 102 11.07 0.04 -8.29
N ALA A 103 12.09 0.80 -8.67
CA ALA A 103 12.03 2.26 -8.75
C ALA A 103 11.03 2.78 -9.82
N ARG A 104 10.62 1.95 -10.78
CA ARG A 104 9.65 2.31 -11.83
C ARG A 104 8.21 1.97 -11.47
N VAL A 105 7.96 1.36 -10.32
CA VAL A 105 6.65 0.82 -9.92
C VAL A 105 5.54 1.88 -9.88
N HIS A 106 5.89 3.13 -9.64
CA HIS A 106 4.94 4.25 -9.57
C HIS A 106 4.91 5.13 -10.83
N THR A 107 5.55 4.72 -11.91
CA THR A 107 5.57 5.49 -13.17
C THR A 107 4.18 5.88 -13.63
N GLY A 108 3.98 7.17 -13.92
CA GLY A 108 2.72 7.71 -14.43
C GLY A 108 1.60 7.86 -13.42
N ARG A 109 1.86 7.69 -12.11
CA ARG A 109 0.90 7.94 -11.03
C ARG A 109 1.36 9.06 -10.12
N SER A 110 0.42 9.86 -9.60
CA SER A 110 0.63 10.71 -8.43
C SER A 110 0.27 9.97 -7.13
N ARG A 111 0.69 10.50 -5.98
CA ARG A 111 0.23 10.02 -4.66
C ARG A 111 -1.29 10.09 -4.53
N ASN A 112 -1.92 11.12 -5.08
CA ASN A 112 -3.38 11.26 -5.05
C ASN A 112 -4.08 10.11 -5.76
N ASP A 113 -3.54 9.63 -6.90
CA ASP A 113 -4.07 8.46 -7.61
C ASP A 113 -3.96 7.21 -6.75
N GLN A 114 -2.81 7.00 -6.11
CA GLN A 114 -2.54 5.85 -5.25
C GLN A 114 -3.48 5.81 -4.05
N VAL A 115 -3.55 6.91 -3.28
CA VAL A 115 -4.45 7.05 -2.12
C VAL A 115 -5.91 6.84 -2.53
N SER A 116 -6.34 7.45 -3.64
CA SER A 116 -7.72 7.34 -4.12
C SER A 116 -8.11 5.90 -4.44
N VAL A 117 -7.23 5.13 -5.09
CA VAL A 117 -7.51 3.72 -5.43
C VAL A 117 -7.50 2.85 -4.18
N ALA A 118 -6.50 3.01 -3.30
CA ALA A 118 -6.42 2.25 -2.05
C ALA A 118 -7.65 2.48 -1.16
N THR A 119 -8.09 3.74 -1.02
CA THR A 119 -9.29 4.11 -0.27
C THR A 119 -10.56 3.48 -0.87
N ARG A 120 -10.70 3.49 -2.20
CA ARG A 120 -11.86 2.85 -2.87
C ARG A 120 -11.90 1.34 -2.65
N LEU A 121 -10.76 0.67 -2.72
CA LEU A 121 -10.66 -0.77 -2.44
C LEU A 121 -11.01 -1.07 -0.98
N TYR A 122 -10.47 -0.29 -0.05
CA TYR A 122 -10.80 -0.39 1.37
C TYR A 122 -12.31 -0.22 1.63
N LEU A 123 -12.90 0.85 1.10
CA LEU A 123 -14.34 1.11 1.28
C LEU A 123 -15.19 0.00 0.68
N LYS A 124 -14.84 -0.53 -0.49
CA LYS A 124 -15.53 -1.66 -1.11
C LYS A 124 -15.51 -2.89 -0.21
N ASP A 125 -14.35 -3.21 0.36
CA ASP A 125 -14.19 -4.32 1.30
C ASP A 125 -15.04 -4.10 2.57
N ARG A 126 -14.96 -2.92 3.19
CA ARG A 126 -15.72 -2.59 4.41
C ARG A 126 -17.24 -2.58 4.20
N LEU A 127 -17.72 -2.08 3.07
CA LEU A 127 -19.13 -2.13 2.72
C LEU A 127 -19.62 -3.56 2.50
N ALA A 128 -18.84 -4.42 1.89
CA ALA A 128 -19.18 -5.84 1.74
C ALA A 128 -19.27 -6.53 3.12
N GLN A 129 -18.34 -6.27 4.03
CA GLN A 129 -18.38 -6.79 5.40
C GLN A 129 -19.61 -6.28 6.16
N LEU A 130 -19.92 -4.98 6.05
CA LEU A 130 -21.10 -4.38 6.69
C LEU A 130 -22.40 -5.00 6.18
N THR A 131 -22.51 -5.23 4.87
CA THR A 131 -23.66 -5.91 4.27
C THR A 131 -23.83 -7.32 4.85
N GLY A 132 -22.76 -8.07 4.99
CA GLY A 132 -22.79 -9.39 5.62
C GLY A 132 -23.19 -9.36 7.09
N LEU A 133 -22.76 -8.33 7.83
CA LEU A 133 -23.18 -8.12 9.22
C LEU A 133 -24.67 -7.82 9.33
N CYS A 134 -25.20 -6.93 8.50
CA CYS A 134 -26.63 -6.61 8.45
C CYS A 134 -27.48 -7.85 8.13
N ALA A 135 -27.05 -8.67 7.17
CA ALA A 135 -27.74 -9.92 6.83
C ALA A 135 -27.79 -10.89 8.02
N ARG A 136 -26.66 -11.04 8.75
CA ARG A 136 -26.62 -11.89 9.96
C ARG A 136 -27.52 -11.38 11.08
N ILE A 137 -27.59 -10.06 11.28
CA ILE A 137 -28.50 -9.47 12.27
C ILE A 137 -29.96 -9.76 11.88
N ALA A 138 -30.31 -9.55 10.62
CA ALA A 138 -31.66 -9.83 10.13
C ALA A 138 -32.05 -11.31 10.33
N GLN A 139 -31.15 -12.25 10.00
CA GLN A 139 -31.36 -13.67 10.22
C GLN A 139 -31.56 -13.99 11.71
N ALA A 140 -30.71 -13.44 12.59
CA ALA A 140 -30.84 -13.68 14.03
C ALA A 140 -32.14 -13.13 14.61
N CYS A 141 -32.68 -12.06 14.04
CA CYS A 141 -34.03 -11.56 14.43
C CYS A 141 -35.16 -12.50 13.97
N LEU A 142 -35.06 -13.05 12.76
CA LEU A 142 -36.00 -14.03 12.24
C LEU A 142 -36.01 -15.31 13.07
N ASP A 143 -34.81 -15.86 13.34
CA ASP A 143 -34.66 -17.07 14.16
C ASP A 143 -35.22 -16.93 15.59
N LYS A 144 -35.31 -15.71 16.10
CA LYS A 144 -35.92 -15.44 17.41
C LYS A 144 -37.44 -15.19 17.35
N ALA A 145 -37.98 -14.92 16.19
CA ALA A 145 -39.40 -14.67 15.98
C ALA A 145 -40.20 -15.95 15.74
N GLU A 146 -39.53 -17.04 15.43
CA GLU A 146 -40.09 -18.41 15.38
C GLU A 146 -40.09 -19.07 16.76
#